data_58d797f732e8ca610e361d146d4c79b0
#
_entry.id   58d797f732e8ca610e361d146d4c79b0
#
_cell.length_a   1.000
_cell.length_b   1.000
_cell.length_c   1.000
_cell.angle_alpha   90.00
_cell.angle_beta   90.00
_cell.angle_gamma   90.00
#
_symmetry.space_group_name_H-M   'P 1'
#
loop_
_entity.id
_entity.type
_entity.pdbx_description
1 polymer ?
#
loop_
_entity_poly.entity_id
_entity_poly.type
_entity_poly.pdbx_seq_one_letter_code
_entity_poly.pdbx_strand_id
1 'polypeptide(L)'
;MQFIVIAYDGTDEKALERRMTIRADHLKQAEKWHENGKWLYACGILNDKNDLIGSMIVCDFPSREEMQREWLDHEPYMLGRVWEKVDIHPARVPSFYLNK
;
A
#
# COMPACT_ATOMS: atom_id res chain seq x y z
N MET A 1 8.42 -9.05 10.81
CA MET A 1 7.60 -8.08 11.54
C MET A 1 6.48 -7.57 10.63
N GLN A 2 5.26 -7.69 11.09
CA GLN A 2 4.11 -7.30 10.26
C GLN A 2 3.64 -5.89 10.58
N PHE A 3 3.06 -5.26 9.56
CA PHE A 3 2.53 -3.91 9.66
C PHE A 3 1.23 -3.80 8.88
N ILE A 4 0.38 -2.89 9.34
CA ILE A 4 -0.76 -2.42 8.56
C ILE A 4 -0.40 -1.03 8.08
N VAL A 5 -0.51 -0.82 6.78
CA VAL A 5 -0.32 0.50 6.18
C VAL A 5 -1.66 0.95 5.62
N ILE A 6 -2.13 2.09 6.08
CA ILE A 6 -3.37 2.70 5.59
C ILE A 6 -2.98 4.05 5.02
N ALA A 7 -3.21 4.22 3.73
CA ALA A 7 -2.82 5.43 3.02
C ALA A 7 -4.04 6.05 2.35
N TYR A 8 -4.18 7.37 2.46
CA TYR A 8 -5.25 8.09 1.81
C TYR A 8 -4.68 9.04 0.77
N ASP A 9 -5.34 9.08 -0.36
CA ASP A 9 -5.01 9.96 -1.47
C ASP A 9 -5.32 11.41 -1.10
N GLY A 10 -4.79 12.34 -1.88
CA GLY A 10 -5.17 13.74 -1.76
C GLY A 10 -6.66 13.94 -2.03
N THR A 11 -7.19 15.08 -1.60
CA THR A 11 -8.60 15.41 -1.74
C THR A 11 -8.87 16.46 -2.81
N ASP A 12 -7.85 16.84 -3.55
CA ASP A 12 -7.97 17.81 -4.64
C ASP A 12 -8.66 17.18 -5.88
N GLU A 13 -9.08 18.02 -6.80
CA GLU A 13 -9.81 17.59 -8.00
C GLU A 13 -9.04 16.60 -8.87
N LYS A 14 -7.72 16.66 -8.85
CA LYS A 14 -6.85 15.82 -9.69
C LYS A 14 -6.42 14.52 -9.00
N ALA A 15 -6.84 14.29 -7.77
CA ALA A 15 -6.35 13.14 -6.98
C ALA A 15 -6.64 11.81 -7.66
N LEU A 16 -7.87 11.59 -8.09
CA LEU A 16 -8.24 10.32 -8.74
C LEU A 16 -7.50 10.13 -10.06
N GLU A 17 -7.38 11.18 -10.84
CA GLU A 17 -6.63 11.14 -12.10
C GLU A 17 -5.18 10.75 -11.87
N ARG A 18 -4.55 11.34 -10.85
CA ARG A 18 -3.17 11.02 -10.47
C ARG A 18 -3.03 9.54 -10.13
N ARG A 19 -3.95 9.04 -9.31
CA ARG A 19 -3.95 7.62 -8.93
C ARG A 19 -4.11 6.71 -10.14
N MET A 20 -5.07 6.99 -10.99
CA MET A 20 -5.35 6.13 -12.15
C MET A 20 -4.20 6.14 -13.16
N THR A 21 -3.50 7.25 -13.28
CA THR A 21 -2.33 7.36 -14.16
C THR A 21 -1.18 6.44 -13.70
N ILE A 22 -1.01 6.31 -12.38
CA ILE A 22 0.12 5.58 -11.79
C ILE A 22 -0.25 4.14 -11.44
N ARG A 23 -1.54 3.83 -11.44
CA ARG A 23 -2.07 2.56 -10.93
C ARG A 23 -1.43 1.31 -11.54
N ALA A 24 -1.17 1.31 -12.84
CA ALA A 24 -0.56 0.14 -13.50
C ALA A 24 0.81 -0.19 -12.91
N ASP A 25 1.63 0.82 -12.69
CA ASP A 25 2.96 0.64 -12.09
C ASP A 25 2.86 0.15 -10.65
N HIS A 26 1.92 0.72 -9.89
CA HIS A 26 1.68 0.30 -8.51
C HIS A 26 1.26 -1.17 -8.44
N LEU A 27 0.32 -1.59 -9.27
CA LEU A 27 -0.16 -2.98 -9.28
C LEU A 27 0.93 -3.96 -9.69
N LYS A 28 1.79 -3.56 -10.62
CA LYS A 28 2.91 -4.39 -11.05
C LYS A 28 3.90 -4.61 -9.89
N GLN A 29 4.19 -3.57 -9.13
CA GLN A 29 5.04 -3.67 -7.95
C GLN A 29 4.36 -4.50 -6.85
N ALA A 30 3.06 -4.26 -6.64
CA ALA A 30 2.29 -4.99 -5.64
C ALA A 30 2.33 -6.50 -5.88
N GLU A 31 2.19 -6.92 -7.13
CA GLU A 31 2.26 -8.33 -7.49
C GLU A 31 3.61 -8.94 -7.11
N LYS A 32 4.70 -8.23 -7.37
CA LYS A 32 6.04 -8.68 -7.00
C LYS A 32 6.21 -8.78 -5.49
N TRP A 33 5.72 -7.80 -4.73
CA TRP A 33 5.77 -7.84 -3.27
C TRP A 33 4.97 -9.03 -2.73
N HIS A 34 3.84 -9.33 -3.35
CA HIS A 34 3.03 -10.48 -2.96
C HIS A 34 3.77 -11.79 -3.26
N GLU A 35 4.35 -11.92 -4.44
CA GLU A 35 5.08 -13.11 -4.85
C GLU A 35 6.26 -13.43 -3.94
N ASN A 36 6.95 -12.41 -3.45
CA ASN A 36 8.10 -12.62 -2.58
C ASN A 36 7.75 -12.64 -1.08
N GLY A 37 6.46 -12.63 -0.75
CA GLY A 37 5.99 -12.77 0.63
C GLY A 37 6.01 -11.51 1.47
N LYS A 38 6.35 -10.36 0.89
CA LYS A 38 6.43 -9.10 1.64
C LYS A 38 5.06 -8.45 1.85
N TRP A 39 4.16 -8.59 0.89
CA TRP A 39 2.79 -8.14 1.03
C TRP A 39 1.89 -9.35 1.19
N LEU A 40 1.19 -9.43 2.32
CA LEU A 40 0.31 -10.56 2.62
C LEU A 40 -1.07 -10.35 2.00
N TYR A 41 -1.55 -9.11 2.01
CA TYR A 41 -2.83 -8.74 1.45
C TYR A 41 -2.90 -7.23 1.25
N ALA A 42 -3.67 -6.81 0.27
CA ALA A 42 -3.87 -5.38 0.01
C ALA A 42 -5.20 -5.15 -0.69
N CYS A 43 -5.75 -3.97 -0.52
CA CYS A 43 -6.95 -3.56 -1.24
C CYS A 43 -6.97 -2.04 -1.38
N GLY A 44 -7.74 -1.58 -2.34
CA GLY A 44 -8.07 -0.16 -2.45
C GLY A 44 -9.22 0.19 -1.53
N ILE A 45 -9.25 1.42 -1.06
CA ILE A 45 -10.35 1.95 -0.26
C ILE A 45 -11.25 2.77 -1.18
N LEU A 46 -12.54 2.51 -1.11
CA LEU A 46 -13.52 3.20 -1.93
C LEU A 46 -14.33 4.20 -1.10
N ASN A 47 -14.73 5.29 -1.71
CA ASN A 47 -15.73 6.18 -1.11
C ASN A 47 -17.14 5.69 -1.48
N ASP A 48 -18.17 6.41 -1.08
CA ASP A 48 -19.56 6.02 -1.33
C ASP A 48 -19.95 6.05 -2.81
N LYS A 49 -19.14 6.68 -3.64
CA LYS A 49 -19.34 6.73 -5.10
C LYS A 49 -18.53 5.68 -5.84
N ASN A 50 -17.88 4.76 -5.09
CA ASN A 50 -17.02 3.73 -5.64
C ASN A 50 -15.74 4.25 -6.31
N ASP A 51 -15.31 5.45 -5.96
CA ASP A 51 -14.01 5.96 -6.38
C ASP A 51 -12.93 5.52 -5.42
N LEU A 52 -11.76 5.16 -5.96
CA LEU A 52 -10.61 4.79 -5.14
C LEU A 52 -10.04 6.04 -4.47
N ILE A 53 -9.96 6.03 -3.16
CA ILE A 53 -9.47 7.16 -2.36
C ILE A 53 -8.32 6.80 -1.45
N GLY A 54 -7.90 5.55 -1.44
CA GLY A 54 -6.83 5.12 -0.56
C GLY A 54 -6.46 3.68 -0.77
N SER A 55 -5.58 3.18 0.08
CA SER A 55 -5.07 1.80 0.02
C SER A 55 -4.85 1.27 1.43
N MET A 56 -5.04 -0.04 1.59
CA MET A 56 -4.71 -0.74 2.83
C MET A 56 -3.80 -1.90 2.45
N ILE A 57 -2.66 -2.02 3.13
CA ILE A 57 -1.70 -3.08 2.88
C ILE A 57 -1.34 -3.75 4.20
N VAL A 58 -1.36 -5.08 4.23
CA VAL A 58 -0.82 -5.87 5.34
C VAL A 58 0.47 -6.46 4.82
N CYS A 59 1.60 -6.13 5.46
CA CYS A 59 2.92 -6.49 4.95
C CYS A 59 3.83 -7.05 6.04
N ASP A 60 4.92 -7.66 5.61
CA ASP A 60 5.91 -8.28 6.48
C ASP A 60 7.30 -7.88 6.00
N PHE A 61 8.01 -7.13 6.84
CA PHE A 61 9.38 -6.69 6.58
C PHE A 61 10.22 -6.92 7.82
N PRO A 62 11.54 -7.07 7.70
CA PRO A 62 12.39 -7.32 8.85
C PRO A 62 12.33 -6.22 9.91
N SER A 63 12.13 -4.96 9.49
CA SER A 63 12.03 -3.83 10.40
C SER A 63 11.26 -2.68 9.73
N ARG A 64 10.88 -1.71 10.54
CA ARG A 64 10.25 -0.49 10.05
C ARG A 64 11.17 0.28 9.08
N GLU A 65 12.46 0.31 9.42
CA GLU A 65 13.46 1.00 8.60
C GLU A 65 13.64 0.32 7.25
N GLU A 66 13.66 -1.00 7.22
CA GLU A 66 13.79 -1.73 5.96
C GLU A 66 12.54 -1.59 5.11
N MET A 67 11.35 -1.58 5.72
CA MET A 67 10.11 -1.32 5.00
C MET A 67 10.15 0.04 4.30
N GLN A 68 10.64 1.05 5.00
CA GLN A 68 10.77 2.40 4.44
C GLN A 68 11.76 2.41 3.27
N ARG A 69 12.95 1.86 3.49
CA ARG A 69 14.03 1.88 2.49
C ARG A 69 13.73 1.02 1.28
N GLU A 70 13.22 -0.18 1.49
CA GLU A 70 13.01 -1.13 0.40
C GLU A 70 11.73 -0.87 -0.38
N TRP A 71 10.68 -0.45 0.31
CA TRP A 71 9.38 -0.28 -0.32
C TRP A 71 8.91 1.16 -0.39
N LEU A 72 8.63 1.81 0.75
CA LEU A 72 7.95 3.10 0.74
C LEU A 72 8.71 4.19 -0.03
N ASP A 73 10.03 4.20 0.05
CA ASP A 73 10.85 5.18 -0.69
C ASP A 73 10.78 4.99 -2.20
N HIS A 74 10.29 3.85 -2.67
CA HIS A 74 10.20 3.50 -4.09
C HIS A 74 8.78 3.24 -4.56
N GLU A 75 7.80 3.35 -3.66
CA GLU A 75 6.41 3.08 -4.00
C GLU A 75 5.91 4.08 -5.04
N PRO A 76 5.37 3.61 -6.20
CA PRO A 76 4.87 4.52 -7.22
C PRO A 76 3.83 5.52 -6.72
N TYR A 77 2.97 5.12 -5.78
CA TYR A 77 1.98 6.03 -5.22
C TYR A 77 2.58 7.08 -4.28
N MET A 78 3.76 6.82 -3.73
CA MET A 78 4.50 7.82 -2.95
C MET A 78 5.24 8.77 -3.89
N LEU A 79 5.97 8.22 -4.85
CA LEU A 79 6.75 9.01 -5.80
C LEU A 79 5.86 9.89 -6.67
N GLY A 80 4.69 9.38 -7.04
CA GLY A 80 3.73 10.10 -7.87
C GLY A 80 2.77 10.99 -7.08
N ARG A 81 2.98 11.12 -5.78
CA ARG A 81 2.18 11.97 -4.89
C ARG A 81 0.69 11.61 -4.89
N VAL A 82 0.40 10.32 -4.99
CA VAL A 82 -0.96 9.81 -4.88
C VAL A 82 -1.36 9.75 -3.41
N TRP A 83 -0.55 9.09 -2.59
CA TRP A 83 -0.79 9.00 -1.15
C TRP A 83 -0.35 10.29 -0.47
N GLU A 84 -1.29 10.95 0.19
CA GLU A 84 -1.01 12.18 0.93
C GLU A 84 -0.82 11.91 2.41
N LYS A 85 -1.59 10.96 2.96
CA LYS A 85 -1.50 10.60 4.38
C LYS A 85 -1.22 9.11 4.49
N VAL A 86 -0.18 8.73 5.22
CA VAL A 86 0.20 7.33 5.41
C VAL A 86 0.32 7.03 6.89
N ASP A 87 -0.52 6.10 7.37
CA ASP A 87 -0.48 5.62 8.74
C ASP A 87 0.08 4.21 8.76
N ILE A 88 1.05 3.96 9.61
CA ILE A 88 1.73 2.66 9.71
C ILE A 88 1.60 2.16 11.14
N HIS A 89 1.07 0.95 11.29
CA HIS A 89 0.86 0.34 12.60
C HIS A 89 1.55 -1.03 12.65
N PRO A 90 2.34 -1.31 13.70
CA PRO A 90 2.80 -2.68 13.94
C PRO A 90 1.58 -3.58 14.12
N ALA A 91 1.67 -4.79 13.59
CA ALA A 91 0.54 -5.72 13.60
C ALA A 91 1.02 -7.14 13.83
N ARG A 92 0.09 -8.02 14.18
CA ARG A 92 0.35 -9.44 14.29
C ARG A 92 -0.70 -10.19 13.50
N VAL A 93 -0.27 -10.85 12.44
CA VAL A 93 -1.13 -11.64 11.59
C VAL A 93 -1.21 -13.06 12.18
N PRO A 94 -2.42 -13.60 12.41
CA PRO A 94 -2.56 -14.97 12.89
C PRO A 94 -1.84 -15.94 11.96
N SER A 95 -1.18 -16.94 12.55
CA SER A 95 -0.31 -17.84 11.80
C SER A 95 -1.02 -18.58 10.67
N PHE A 96 -2.32 -18.84 10.79
CA PHE A 96 -3.04 -19.57 9.76
C PHE A 96 -3.17 -18.79 8.44
N TYR A 97 -3.02 -17.46 8.47
CA TYR A 97 -2.96 -16.67 7.23
C TYR A 97 -1.57 -16.73 6.56
N LEU A 98 -0.57 -17.16 7.29
CA LEU A 98 0.81 -17.19 6.80
C LEU A 98 1.21 -18.56 6.23
N ASN A 99 0.47 -19.59 6.58
CA ASN A 99 0.73 -20.96 6.13
C ASN A 99 -0.06 -21.24 4.86
N LYS A 100 0.65 -21.35 3.76
CA LYS A 100 0.04 -21.62 2.47
C LYS A 100 0.53 -22.93 1.90
#